data_2d3fd83cecc7d45a45773dfca051a661
#
_entry.id   2d3fd83cecc7d45a45773dfca051a661
#
_cell.length_a   1.000
_cell.length_b   1.000
_cell.length_c   1.000
_cell.angle_alpha   90.00
_cell.angle_beta   90.00
_cell.angle_gamma   90.00
#
_symmetry.space_group_name_H-M   'P 1'
#
loop_
_entity.id
_entity.type
_entity.pdbx_description
1 polymer ?
#
loop_
_entity_poly.entity_id
_entity_poly.type
_entity_poly.pdbx_seq_one_letter_code
_entity_poly.pdbx_strand_id
1 'polypeptide(L)'
;SLVGSEMCIRDRLYTEGGADASLQYIKTLYDTLCAAGLQEQVLLDLGIVNRSNYYTGVIFRGYVQGSGLTVLSGGRYDNLLGEFGTDKPAIGFAVDVSAVTDVLHEEINLDRPLRIALTKGRLEKASVQMFKTMGLNTEALENKGRRLILPVDPYEAVLSKAPDVITYVEHGVCDIGIVGKDTIVEHGSAFYEVLDLNIGRCAFALATKKGTDFFSGYKRKTVASKYPKVAKEFFKSKGMDVDVIKIEGSVELAPLLGLADGIVDIVETGSTLKENGLEVVEKIMPISARVIVNMASMKLRKDEIEAFLHDIELAAQVG
;
A
#
# COMPACT_ATOMS: atom_id res chain seq x y z
N SER A 1 -2.74 -13.32 12.62
CA SER A 1 -4.11 -12.87 12.89
C SER A 1 -4.11 -11.38 13.17
N LEU A 2 -5.01 -10.61 12.54
CA LEU A 2 -5.19 -9.17 12.81
C LEU A 2 -5.54 -8.89 14.29
N VAL A 3 -6.12 -9.83 14.99
CA VAL A 3 -6.34 -9.80 16.44
C VAL A 3 -5.02 -9.78 17.21
N GLY A 4 -3.97 -10.46 16.71
CA GLY A 4 -2.62 -10.34 17.25
C GLY A 4 -1.97 -8.97 16.98
N SER A 5 -2.35 -8.28 15.89
CA SER A 5 -1.82 -6.94 15.60
C SER A 5 -2.44 -5.85 16.47
N GLU A 6 -3.72 -5.94 16.82
CA GLU A 6 -4.34 -5.02 17.79
C GLU A 6 -3.70 -5.16 19.17
N MET A 7 -3.40 -6.38 19.60
CA MET A 7 -2.71 -6.64 20.87
C MET A 7 -1.24 -6.17 20.80
N CYS A 8 -0.54 -6.40 19.69
CA CYS A 8 0.84 -5.90 19.48
C CYS A 8 0.92 -4.37 19.39
N ILE A 9 -0.04 -3.71 18.76
CA ILE A 9 -0.10 -2.24 18.70
C ILE A 9 -0.40 -1.68 20.10
N ARG A 10 -1.35 -2.27 20.83
CA ARG A 10 -1.64 -1.90 22.19
C ARG A 10 -0.42 -2.06 23.10
N ASP A 11 0.29 -3.19 23.02
CA ASP A 11 1.46 -3.46 23.86
C ASP A 11 2.65 -2.55 23.50
N ARG A 12 2.85 -2.20 22.23
CA ARG A 12 3.88 -1.23 21.81
C ARG A 12 3.59 0.18 22.29
N LEU A 13 2.34 0.63 22.20
CA LEU A 13 1.94 1.95 22.69
C LEU A 13 2.01 2.03 24.22
N TYR A 14 1.79 0.92 24.92
CA TYR A 14 1.94 0.82 26.37
C TYR A 14 3.41 0.90 26.84
N THR A 15 4.34 0.37 26.05
CA THR A 15 5.77 0.35 26.41
C THR A 15 6.51 1.65 26.12
N GLU A 16 6.02 2.50 25.21
CA GLU A 16 6.70 3.75 24.80
C GLU A 16 6.22 5.03 25.53
N GLY A 17 5.31 4.92 26.50
CA GLY A 17 4.90 5.97 27.46
C GLY A 17 4.42 7.29 26.81
N GLY A 18 3.12 7.54 26.82
CA GLY A 18 2.49 8.79 26.36
C GLY A 18 1.17 8.61 25.60
N ALA A 19 0.85 7.38 25.18
CA ALA A 19 -0.39 7.09 24.46
C ALA A 19 -1.58 6.75 25.36
N ASP A 20 -1.37 6.51 26.67
CA ASP A 20 -2.40 6.03 27.59
C ASP A 20 -3.62 6.96 27.68
N ALA A 21 -3.40 8.26 27.76
CA ALA A 21 -4.48 9.24 27.80
C ALA A 21 -5.30 9.24 26.49
N SER A 22 -4.64 9.13 25.34
CA SER A 22 -5.28 9.07 24.03
C SER A 22 -6.07 7.78 23.84
N LEU A 23 -5.52 6.64 24.25
CA LEU A 23 -6.19 5.36 24.21
C LEU A 23 -7.42 5.33 25.13
N GLN A 24 -7.29 5.86 26.35
CA GLN A 24 -8.41 5.96 27.27
C GLN A 24 -9.50 6.88 26.74
N TYR A 25 -9.13 8.00 26.10
CA TYR A 25 -10.06 8.92 25.46
C TYR A 25 -10.85 8.24 24.33
N ILE A 26 -10.14 7.56 23.40
CA ILE A 26 -10.78 6.84 22.29
C ILE A 26 -11.69 5.72 22.80
N LYS A 27 -11.28 4.99 23.84
CA LYS A 27 -12.09 3.95 24.46
C LYS A 27 -13.37 4.54 25.05
N THR A 28 -13.26 5.63 25.82
CA THR A 28 -14.42 6.31 26.41
C THR A 28 -15.39 6.81 25.33
N LEU A 29 -14.86 7.36 24.24
CA LEU A 29 -15.67 7.79 23.10
C LEU A 29 -16.41 6.60 22.47
N TYR A 30 -15.71 5.49 22.22
CA TYR A 30 -16.29 4.28 21.66
C TYR A 30 -17.39 3.70 22.57
N ASP A 31 -17.14 3.57 23.88
CA ASP A 31 -18.11 3.10 24.84
C ASP A 31 -19.37 3.98 24.86
N THR A 32 -19.19 5.30 24.69
CA THR A 32 -20.31 6.26 24.57
C THR A 32 -21.14 6.03 23.31
N LEU A 33 -20.49 5.78 22.17
CA LEU A 33 -21.15 5.49 20.89
C LEU A 33 -21.89 4.13 20.94
N CYS A 34 -21.29 3.14 21.58
CA CYS A 34 -21.95 1.84 21.82
C CYS A 34 -23.20 2.00 22.71
N ALA A 35 -23.12 2.81 23.76
CA ALA A 35 -24.28 3.12 24.62
C ALA A 35 -25.38 3.86 23.88
N ALA A 36 -25.05 4.59 22.81
CA ALA A 36 -26.01 5.22 21.89
C ALA A 36 -26.57 4.25 20.82
N GLY A 37 -26.21 2.96 20.85
CA GLY A 37 -26.69 1.94 19.90
C GLY A 37 -25.96 1.92 18.57
N LEU A 38 -24.77 2.51 18.48
CA LEU A 38 -23.98 2.66 17.23
C LEU A 38 -22.85 1.62 17.10
N GLN A 39 -22.81 0.57 17.92
CA GLN A 39 -21.72 -0.41 17.94
C GLN A 39 -21.48 -1.11 16.59
N GLU A 40 -22.56 -1.35 15.83
CA GLU A 40 -22.47 -1.99 14.50
C GLU A 40 -21.97 -1.05 13.39
N GLN A 41 -22.04 0.27 13.62
CA GLN A 41 -21.67 1.29 12.64
C GLN A 41 -20.30 1.90 12.89
N VAL A 42 -19.68 1.62 14.04
CA VAL A 42 -18.41 2.26 14.44
C VAL A 42 -17.33 1.23 14.68
N LEU A 43 -16.18 1.44 14.04
CA LEU A 43 -14.99 0.62 14.19
C LEU A 43 -13.82 1.48 14.67
N LEU A 44 -13.10 1.02 15.70
CA LEU A 44 -11.85 1.64 16.11
C LEU A 44 -10.70 1.22 15.18
N ASP A 45 -9.96 2.19 14.69
CA ASP A 45 -8.81 1.97 13.84
C ASP A 45 -7.64 2.86 14.27
N LEU A 46 -6.63 2.27 14.90
CA LEU A 46 -5.43 2.97 15.36
C LEU A 46 -4.40 3.19 14.23
N GLY A 47 -4.64 2.63 13.05
CA GLY A 47 -3.78 2.76 11.87
C GLY A 47 -4.11 3.97 10.99
N ILE A 48 -5.17 4.73 11.30
CA ILE A 48 -5.53 5.91 10.52
C ILE A 48 -4.55 7.04 10.83
N VAL A 49 -3.69 7.36 9.86
CA VAL A 49 -2.80 8.51 9.91
C VAL A 49 -3.34 9.60 8.98
N ASN A 50 -3.48 10.82 9.50
CA ASN A 50 -3.84 11.97 8.68
C ASN A 50 -2.60 12.79 8.32
N ARG A 51 -2.53 13.24 7.07
CA ARG A 51 -1.46 14.13 6.59
C ARG A 51 -1.67 15.59 6.99
N SER A 52 -2.87 15.93 7.44
CA SER A 52 -3.22 17.30 7.84
C SER A 52 -2.79 17.55 9.29
N ASN A 53 -1.91 18.53 9.50
CA ASN A 53 -1.31 18.82 10.81
C ASN A 53 -2.22 19.66 11.75
N TYR A 54 -3.44 20.00 11.33
CA TYR A 54 -4.34 20.83 12.14
C TYR A 54 -5.24 20.04 13.11
N TYR A 55 -5.36 18.73 12.95
CA TYR A 55 -6.12 17.91 13.89
C TYR A 55 -5.37 17.74 15.21
N THR A 56 -6.08 17.97 16.31
CA THR A 56 -5.54 17.92 17.69
C THR A 56 -6.12 16.75 18.50
N GLY A 57 -7.10 16.04 17.96
CA GLY A 57 -7.81 14.97 18.65
C GLY A 57 -8.23 13.85 17.72
N VAL A 58 -9.39 13.26 18.01
CA VAL A 58 -9.94 12.17 17.21
C VAL A 58 -10.13 12.58 15.75
N ILE A 59 -9.77 11.68 14.86
CA ILE A 59 -10.10 11.73 13.44
C ILE A 59 -11.04 10.58 13.09
N PHE A 60 -11.91 10.78 12.13
CA PHE A 60 -12.86 9.75 11.70
C PHE A 60 -13.06 9.77 10.19
N ARG A 61 -13.43 8.62 9.66
CA ARG A 61 -13.77 8.43 8.25
C ARG A 61 -15.06 7.63 8.16
N GLY A 62 -15.89 7.97 7.18
CA GLY A 62 -17.10 7.23 6.85
C GLY A 62 -16.96 6.51 5.52
N TYR A 63 -17.50 5.30 5.49
CA TYR A 63 -17.54 4.44 4.32
C TYR A 63 -18.99 4.01 4.10
N VAL A 64 -19.37 3.82 2.84
CA VAL A 64 -20.68 3.30 2.46
C VAL A 64 -20.46 1.99 1.72
N GLN A 65 -21.28 1.00 2.04
CA GLN A 65 -21.26 -0.28 1.34
C GLN A 65 -21.49 -0.07 -0.16
N GLY A 66 -20.66 -0.71 -0.99
CA GLY A 66 -20.67 -0.53 -2.45
C GLY A 66 -19.76 0.59 -2.96
N SER A 67 -19.28 1.51 -2.11
CA SER A 67 -18.23 2.46 -2.49
C SER A 67 -16.89 1.99 -1.95
N GLY A 68 -15.86 1.96 -2.80
CA GLY A 68 -14.47 1.74 -2.39
C GLY A 68 -13.80 2.99 -1.83
N LEU A 69 -14.51 4.11 -1.78
CA LEU A 69 -14.00 5.42 -1.41
C LEU A 69 -14.43 5.85 0.00
N THR A 70 -13.64 6.74 0.60
CA THR A 70 -14.05 7.44 1.82
C THR A 70 -15.08 8.49 1.45
N VAL A 71 -16.32 8.35 1.92
CA VAL A 71 -17.41 9.28 1.63
C VAL A 71 -17.53 10.41 2.63
N LEU A 72 -16.93 10.25 3.82
CA LEU A 72 -16.92 11.25 4.87
C LEU A 72 -15.56 11.24 5.57
N SER A 73 -15.02 12.40 5.86
CA SER A 73 -13.79 12.54 6.66
C SER A 73 -13.87 13.75 7.56
N GLY A 74 -13.36 13.63 8.78
CA GLY A 74 -13.40 14.69 9.76
C GLY A 74 -12.53 14.44 10.96
N GLY A 75 -12.57 15.38 11.91
CA GLY A 75 -11.86 15.27 13.17
C GLY A 75 -11.95 16.53 14.03
N ARG A 76 -11.35 16.46 15.21
CA ARG A 76 -11.27 17.54 16.17
C ARG A 76 -10.02 18.40 15.91
N TYR A 77 -10.20 19.73 15.94
CA TYR A 77 -9.13 20.70 15.73
C TYR A 77 -9.31 21.90 16.66
N ASP A 78 -8.58 21.91 17.77
CA ASP A 78 -8.76 22.90 18.84
C ASP A 78 -7.99 24.20 18.57
N ASN A 79 -6.90 24.14 17.78
CA ASN A 79 -6.01 25.29 17.59
C ASN A 79 -6.27 26.05 16.28
N LEU A 80 -6.99 25.46 15.32
CA LEU A 80 -7.15 26.05 14.00
C LEU A 80 -7.87 27.41 14.03
N LEU A 81 -8.88 27.56 14.88
CA LEU A 81 -9.62 28.83 14.98
C LEU A 81 -8.80 29.95 15.64
N GLY A 82 -7.79 29.60 16.45
CA GLY A 82 -6.83 30.53 17.02
C GLY A 82 -6.05 31.32 15.97
N GLU A 83 -5.69 30.66 14.85
CA GLU A 83 -5.03 31.31 13.71
C GLU A 83 -5.88 32.42 13.07
N PHE A 84 -7.19 32.39 13.27
CA PHE A 84 -8.16 33.41 12.81
C PHE A 84 -8.62 34.35 13.93
N GLY A 85 -7.92 34.35 15.06
CA GLY A 85 -8.16 35.29 16.16
C GLY A 85 -9.21 34.88 17.20
N THR A 86 -9.66 33.61 17.18
CA THR A 86 -10.64 33.12 18.17
C THR A 86 -10.25 31.74 18.67
N ASP A 87 -9.77 31.66 19.89
CA ASP A 87 -9.35 30.42 20.52
C ASP A 87 -10.57 29.59 20.96
N LYS A 88 -10.99 28.64 20.15
CA LYS A 88 -12.12 27.74 20.45
C LYS A 88 -11.86 26.34 19.91
N PRO A 89 -12.14 25.30 20.70
CA PRO A 89 -12.13 23.93 20.19
C PRO A 89 -13.23 23.73 19.15
N ALA A 90 -12.93 22.98 18.11
CA ALA A 90 -13.87 22.68 17.04
C ALA A 90 -13.75 21.24 16.57
N ILE A 91 -14.85 20.75 16.06
CA ILE A 91 -14.92 19.47 15.33
C ILE A 91 -15.68 19.73 14.03
N GLY A 92 -15.24 19.11 12.94
CA GLY A 92 -15.90 19.26 11.65
C GLY A 92 -15.64 18.08 10.76
N PHE A 93 -16.42 18.03 9.68
CA PHE A 93 -16.29 16.96 8.67
C PHE A 93 -16.65 17.51 7.29
N ALA A 94 -16.15 16.80 6.28
CA ALA A 94 -16.52 16.99 4.89
C ALA A 94 -17.15 15.69 4.36
N VAL A 95 -18.17 15.84 3.51
CA VAL A 95 -18.83 14.74 2.80
C VAL A 95 -18.49 14.85 1.32
N ASP A 96 -18.06 13.76 0.71
CA ASP A 96 -17.94 13.66 -0.75
C ASP A 96 -19.31 13.34 -1.35
N VAL A 97 -19.98 14.39 -1.80
CA VAL A 97 -21.32 14.30 -2.36
C VAL A 97 -21.32 13.47 -3.66
N SER A 98 -20.25 13.54 -4.46
CA SER A 98 -20.16 12.76 -5.70
C SER A 98 -20.09 11.27 -5.39
N ALA A 99 -19.22 10.87 -4.48
CA ALA A 99 -19.09 9.47 -4.05
C ALA A 99 -20.40 8.93 -3.44
N VAL A 100 -21.14 9.75 -2.67
CA VAL A 100 -22.45 9.37 -2.13
C VAL A 100 -23.48 9.24 -3.26
N THR A 101 -23.50 10.18 -4.21
CA THR A 101 -24.45 10.16 -5.33
C THR A 101 -24.24 8.95 -6.23
N ASP A 102 -22.99 8.60 -6.52
CA ASP A 102 -22.65 7.44 -7.34
C ASP A 102 -23.20 6.16 -6.69
N VAL A 103 -23.02 6.01 -5.37
CA VAL A 103 -23.58 4.88 -4.61
C VAL A 103 -25.10 4.82 -4.65
N LEU A 104 -25.79 5.97 -4.64
CA LEU A 104 -27.27 6.02 -4.67
C LEU A 104 -27.84 5.74 -6.08
N HIS A 105 -27.06 5.97 -7.13
CA HIS A 105 -27.50 5.77 -8.52
C HIS A 105 -27.13 4.41 -9.08
N GLU A 106 -26.09 3.76 -8.58
CA GLU A 106 -25.70 2.41 -9.00
C GLU A 106 -26.54 1.36 -8.27
N GLU A 107 -27.04 0.35 -9.00
CA GLU A 107 -27.50 -0.91 -8.38
C GLU A 107 -26.27 -1.62 -7.82
N ILE A 108 -25.97 -1.36 -6.55
CA ILE A 108 -24.83 -1.95 -5.86
C ILE A 108 -25.10 -3.44 -5.70
N ASN A 109 -24.35 -4.26 -6.43
CA ASN A 109 -24.35 -5.69 -6.20
C ASN A 109 -23.51 -5.99 -4.95
N LEU A 110 -24.15 -6.01 -3.78
CA LEU A 110 -23.53 -6.31 -2.50
C LEU A 110 -23.06 -7.76 -2.39
N ASP A 111 -23.64 -8.65 -3.21
CA ASP A 111 -23.36 -10.09 -3.22
C ASP A 111 -22.25 -10.47 -4.22
N ARG A 112 -21.57 -9.48 -4.84
CA ARG A 112 -20.46 -9.79 -5.75
C ARG A 112 -19.33 -10.50 -5.02
N PRO A 113 -18.61 -11.44 -5.66
CA PRO A 113 -17.42 -12.05 -5.08
C PRO A 113 -16.34 -11.00 -4.77
N LEU A 114 -15.48 -11.30 -3.79
CA LEU A 114 -14.26 -10.49 -3.58
C LEU A 114 -13.42 -10.49 -4.85
N ARG A 115 -13.04 -9.29 -5.29
CA ARG A 115 -12.15 -9.09 -6.44
C ARG A 115 -10.70 -8.95 -6.00
N ILE A 116 -9.85 -9.79 -6.59
CA ILE A 116 -8.42 -9.84 -6.28
C ILE A 116 -7.65 -9.39 -7.52
N ALA A 117 -7.04 -8.22 -7.48
CA ALA A 117 -6.16 -7.72 -8.53
C ALA A 117 -4.79 -8.42 -8.48
N LEU A 118 -4.39 -9.05 -9.57
CA LEU A 118 -3.12 -9.76 -9.70
C LEU A 118 -2.20 -9.06 -10.70
N THR A 119 -0.95 -8.85 -10.28
CA THR A 119 0.09 -8.32 -11.16
C THR A 119 0.53 -9.35 -12.19
N LYS A 120 0.32 -9.05 -13.49
CA LYS A 120 0.72 -9.93 -14.61
C LYS A 120 2.21 -10.28 -14.60
N GLY A 121 2.52 -11.47 -15.08
CA GLY A 121 3.90 -11.95 -15.25
C GLY A 121 4.35 -12.95 -14.18
N ARG A 122 5.54 -12.78 -13.63
CA ARG A 122 6.10 -13.72 -12.63
C ARG A 122 5.23 -13.81 -11.38
N LEU A 123 4.77 -12.67 -10.91
CA LEU A 123 3.95 -12.58 -9.70
C LEU A 123 2.58 -13.23 -9.88
N GLU A 124 1.97 -13.11 -11.07
CA GLU A 124 0.75 -13.83 -11.41
C GLU A 124 0.92 -15.35 -11.26
N LYS A 125 2.01 -15.90 -11.82
CA LYS A 125 2.28 -17.34 -11.74
C LYS A 125 2.44 -17.81 -10.29
N ALA A 126 3.13 -17.05 -9.48
CA ALA A 126 3.31 -17.33 -8.05
C ALA A 126 1.97 -17.25 -7.30
N SER A 127 1.13 -16.25 -7.60
CA SER A 127 -0.22 -16.12 -7.01
C SER A 127 -1.12 -17.29 -7.39
N VAL A 128 -1.09 -17.75 -8.65
CA VAL A 128 -1.84 -18.93 -9.10
C VAL A 128 -1.38 -20.18 -8.34
N GLN A 129 -0.09 -20.34 -8.09
CA GLN A 129 0.41 -21.46 -7.31
C GLN A 129 -0.08 -21.44 -5.85
N MET A 130 -0.10 -20.24 -5.22
CA MET A 130 -0.66 -20.09 -3.88
C MET A 130 -2.15 -20.40 -3.85
N PHE A 131 -2.93 -19.94 -4.84
CA PHE A 131 -4.35 -20.26 -4.95
C PHE A 131 -4.61 -21.76 -5.08
N LYS A 132 -3.76 -22.49 -5.80
CA LYS A 132 -3.80 -23.96 -5.81
C LYS A 132 -3.55 -24.56 -4.43
N THR A 133 -2.56 -24.05 -3.71
CA THR A 133 -2.26 -24.50 -2.35
C THR A 133 -3.42 -24.23 -1.39
N MET A 134 -4.17 -23.15 -1.60
CA MET A 134 -5.43 -22.83 -0.89
C MET A 134 -6.60 -23.76 -1.31
N GLY A 135 -6.42 -24.62 -2.32
CA GLY A 135 -7.48 -25.51 -2.85
C GLY A 135 -8.46 -24.83 -3.81
N LEU A 136 -8.15 -23.62 -4.30
CA LEU A 136 -9.02 -22.89 -5.22
C LEU A 136 -8.92 -23.46 -6.65
N ASN A 137 -10.01 -23.37 -7.41
CA ASN A 137 -10.02 -23.74 -8.82
C ASN A 137 -9.33 -22.65 -9.66
N THR A 138 -8.14 -22.95 -10.18
CA THR A 138 -7.34 -22.02 -10.99
C THR A 138 -7.39 -22.29 -12.48
N GLU A 139 -8.23 -23.22 -12.95
CA GLU A 139 -8.32 -23.62 -14.36
C GLU A 139 -8.57 -22.42 -15.29
N ALA A 140 -9.45 -21.51 -14.89
CA ALA A 140 -9.75 -20.29 -15.65
C ALA A 140 -8.53 -19.36 -15.78
N LEU A 141 -7.68 -19.25 -14.75
CA LEU A 141 -6.42 -18.48 -14.77
C LEU A 141 -5.37 -19.12 -15.66
N GLU A 142 -5.26 -20.43 -15.65
CA GLU A 142 -4.30 -21.18 -16.48
C GLU A 142 -4.69 -21.16 -17.96
N ASN A 143 -6.00 -21.22 -18.25
CA ASN A 143 -6.58 -21.21 -19.59
C ASN A 143 -7.20 -19.83 -19.93
N LYS A 144 -6.61 -18.75 -19.45
CA LYS A 144 -7.19 -17.39 -19.52
C LYS A 144 -7.40 -16.84 -20.92
N GLY A 145 -6.57 -17.25 -21.91
CA GLY A 145 -6.54 -16.65 -23.23
C GLY A 145 -6.26 -15.14 -23.15
N ARG A 146 -7.21 -14.31 -23.65
CA ARG A 146 -7.14 -12.83 -23.56
C ARG A 146 -8.03 -12.24 -22.48
N ARG A 147 -8.71 -13.07 -21.70
CA ARG A 147 -9.59 -12.60 -20.60
C ARG A 147 -8.75 -11.96 -19.49
N LEU A 148 -9.30 -10.94 -18.87
CA LEU A 148 -8.64 -10.17 -17.80
C LEU A 148 -9.38 -10.29 -16.47
N ILE A 149 -10.63 -10.71 -16.49
CA ILE A 149 -11.47 -10.99 -15.32
C ILE A 149 -11.84 -12.46 -15.40
N LEU A 150 -11.58 -13.20 -14.35
CA LEU A 150 -11.62 -14.66 -14.33
C LEU A 150 -12.18 -15.18 -12.99
N PRO A 151 -13.12 -16.12 -13.00
CA PRO A 151 -13.63 -16.73 -11.77
C PRO A 151 -12.53 -17.58 -11.13
N VAL A 152 -12.44 -17.50 -9.80
CA VAL A 152 -11.61 -18.32 -8.92
C VAL A 152 -12.41 -18.57 -7.64
N ASP A 153 -13.51 -19.30 -7.78
CA ASP A 153 -14.51 -19.48 -6.72
C ASP A 153 -13.88 -19.70 -5.32
N PRO A 154 -14.35 -18.97 -4.30
CA PRO A 154 -15.46 -18.00 -4.26
C PRO A 154 -15.07 -16.55 -4.67
N TYR A 155 -13.94 -16.35 -5.30
CA TYR A 155 -13.33 -15.08 -5.66
C TYR A 155 -13.39 -14.79 -7.16
N GLU A 156 -13.08 -13.56 -7.55
CA GLU A 156 -12.85 -13.13 -8.92
C GLU A 156 -11.47 -12.51 -9.07
N ALA A 157 -10.65 -13.01 -9.97
CA ALA A 157 -9.30 -12.50 -10.23
C ALA A 157 -9.32 -11.48 -11.37
N VAL A 158 -8.64 -10.34 -11.18
CA VAL A 158 -8.47 -9.28 -12.18
C VAL A 158 -6.99 -9.14 -12.53
N LEU A 159 -6.64 -9.36 -13.80
CA LEU A 159 -5.26 -9.35 -14.28
C LEU A 159 -4.86 -7.99 -14.84
N SER A 160 -3.91 -7.30 -14.22
CA SER A 160 -3.46 -5.98 -14.65
C SER A 160 -1.95 -5.78 -14.51
N LYS A 161 -1.44 -4.62 -14.93
CA LYS A 161 -0.06 -4.20 -14.64
C LYS A 161 0.05 -3.76 -13.18
N ALA A 162 1.26 -3.82 -12.62
CA ALA A 162 1.49 -3.51 -11.21
C ALA A 162 0.96 -2.12 -10.75
N PRO A 163 1.18 -1.00 -11.48
CA PRO A 163 0.60 0.29 -11.09
C PRO A 163 -0.92 0.29 -11.12
N ASP A 164 -1.54 -0.43 -12.09
CA ASP A 164 -2.99 -0.49 -12.20
C ASP A 164 -3.62 -1.30 -11.05
N VAL A 165 -2.91 -2.31 -10.50
CA VAL A 165 -3.35 -3.03 -9.28
C VAL A 165 -3.54 -2.03 -8.13
N ILE A 166 -2.57 -1.12 -7.94
CA ILE A 166 -2.67 -0.06 -6.93
C ILE A 166 -3.94 0.77 -7.15
N THR A 167 -4.12 1.27 -8.37
CA THR A 167 -5.28 2.12 -8.74
C THR A 167 -6.61 1.40 -8.51
N TYR A 168 -6.74 0.13 -8.91
CA TYR A 168 -7.99 -0.62 -8.73
C TYR A 168 -8.32 -0.89 -7.26
N VAL A 169 -7.30 -1.11 -6.43
CA VAL A 169 -7.49 -1.28 -4.99
C VAL A 169 -7.81 0.06 -4.31
N GLU A 170 -7.11 1.15 -4.64
CA GLU A 170 -7.38 2.48 -4.07
C GLU A 170 -8.81 2.96 -4.35
N HIS A 171 -9.32 2.68 -5.54
CA HIS A 171 -10.68 3.08 -5.94
C HIS A 171 -11.76 2.04 -5.57
N GLY A 172 -11.41 0.92 -4.92
CA GLY A 172 -12.36 -0.11 -4.49
C GLY A 172 -12.99 -0.92 -5.63
N VAL A 173 -12.48 -0.79 -6.85
CA VAL A 173 -12.87 -1.64 -7.99
C VAL A 173 -12.44 -3.08 -7.72
N CYS A 174 -11.29 -3.25 -7.05
CA CYS A 174 -10.85 -4.50 -6.46
C CYS A 174 -10.72 -4.34 -4.93
N ASP A 175 -11.11 -5.37 -4.19
CA ASP A 175 -11.06 -5.40 -2.74
C ASP A 175 -9.64 -5.65 -2.23
N ILE A 176 -8.91 -6.52 -2.92
CA ILE A 176 -7.58 -7.01 -2.59
C ILE A 176 -6.65 -6.86 -3.80
N GLY A 177 -5.37 -6.64 -3.56
CA GLY A 177 -4.34 -6.65 -4.61
C GLY A 177 -3.09 -7.42 -4.19
N ILE A 178 -2.47 -8.12 -5.14
CA ILE A 178 -1.15 -8.75 -4.97
C ILE A 178 -0.17 -8.04 -5.88
N VAL A 179 0.79 -7.33 -5.27
CA VAL A 179 1.69 -6.40 -5.97
C VAL A 179 3.06 -6.36 -5.30
N GLY A 180 4.11 -6.02 -6.04
CA GLY A 180 5.45 -5.85 -5.50
C GLY A 180 5.57 -4.61 -4.59
N LYS A 181 6.38 -4.71 -3.54
CA LYS A 181 6.69 -3.58 -2.63
C LYS A 181 7.28 -2.38 -3.37
N ASP A 182 8.01 -2.62 -4.46
CA ASP A 182 8.55 -1.59 -5.37
C ASP A 182 7.46 -0.66 -5.89
N THR A 183 6.37 -1.24 -6.38
CA THR A 183 5.22 -0.50 -6.92
C THR A 183 4.48 0.25 -5.81
N ILE A 184 4.34 -0.36 -4.63
CA ILE A 184 3.72 0.27 -3.45
C ILE A 184 4.47 1.53 -3.05
N VAL A 185 5.79 1.47 -2.92
CA VAL A 185 6.60 2.62 -2.49
C VAL A 185 6.59 3.73 -3.53
N GLU A 186 6.62 3.38 -4.81
CA GLU A 186 6.62 4.38 -5.89
C GLU A 186 5.25 5.02 -6.11
N HIS A 187 4.15 4.26 -6.06
CA HIS A 187 2.82 4.69 -6.49
C HIS A 187 1.75 4.68 -5.40
N GLY A 188 1.93 3.90 -4.32
CA GLY A 188 0.87 3.68 -3.33
C GLY A 188 0.58 4.88 -2.46
N SER A 189 -0.71 5.05 -2.08
CA SER A 189 -1.13 6.13 -1.20
C SER A 189 -2.27 5.78 -0.22
N ALA A 190 -3.31 5.05 -0.64
CA ALA A 190 -4.56 4.93 0.10
C ALA A 190 -5.14 3.50 0.17
N PHE A 191 -4.42 2.60 0.82
CA PHE A 191 -4.82 1.21 1.09
C PHE A 191 -4.09 0.68 2.34
N TYR A 192 -4.51 -0.48 2.84
CA TYR A 192 -3.75 -1.21 3.84
C TYR A 192 -2.79 -2.19 3.17
N GLU A 193 -1.51 -2.15 3.54
CA GLU A 193 -0.54 -3.20 3.26
C GLU A 193 -0.57 -4.18 4.42
N VAL A 194 -1.14 -5.37 4.21
CA VAL A 194 -1.52 -6.27 5.31
C VAL A 194 -0.66 -7.50 5.46
N LEU A 195 -0.03 -7.99 4.38
CA LEU A 195 0.74 -9.22 4.42
C LEU A 195 1.97 -9.17 3.49
N ASP A 196 3.11 -9.66 3.97
CA ASP A 196 4.28 -9.98 3.17
C ASP A 196 4.22 -11.44 2.75
N LEU A 197 4.02 -11.67 1.45
CA LEU A 197 3.99 -13.03 0.90
C LEU A 197 5.38 -13.67 0.79
N ASN A 198 6.43 -12.88 0.98
CA ASN A 198 7.81 -13.33 1.00
C ASN A 198 8.30 -14.00 -0.30
N ILE A 199 7.58 -13.78 -1.40
CA ILE A 199 7.90 -14.26 -2.76
C ILE A 199 8.43 -13.13 -3.64
N GLY A 200 9.17 -13.47 -4.69
CA GLY A 200 9.77 -12.48 -5.61
C GLY A 200 10.80 -11.58 -4.92
N ARG A 201 11.54 -12.13 -3.97
CA ARG A 201 12.52 -11.38 -3.16
C ARG A 201 13.60 -10.77 -4.05
N CYS A 202 13.80 -9.47 -3.90
CA CYS A 202 14.84 -8.68 -4.51
C CYS A 202 15.15 -7.47 -3.63
N ALA A 203 15.94 -6.52 -4.11
CA ALA A 203 16.19 -5.29 -3.36
C ALA A 203 16.35 -4.10 -4.31
N PHE A 204 15.95 -2.90 -3.89
CA PHE A 204 16.46 -1.69 -4.50
C PHE A 204 17.94 -1.55 -4.17
N ALA A 205 18.72 -1.16 -5.18
CA ALA A 205 20.14 -0.88 -5.02
C ALA A 205 20.57 0.33 -5.86
N LEU A 206 21.55 1.06 -5.34
CA LEU A 206 22.35 2.00 -6.09
C LEU A 206 23.46 1.22 -6.79
N ALA A 207 23.58 1.39 -8.09
CA ALA A 207 24.66 0.79 -8.89
C ALA A 207 25.32 1.85 -9.79
N THR A 208 26.61 1.65 -10.08
CA THR A 208 27.40 2.53 -10.95
C THR A 208 28.39 1.72 -11.79
N LYS A 209 29.11 2.37 -12.69
CA LYS A 209 30.21 1.72 -13.46
C LYS A 209 31.25 1.14 -12.50
N LYS A 210 31.70 -0.06 -12.81
CA LYS A 210 32.72 -0.74 -12.02
C LYS A 210 33.96 0.13 -11.81
N GLY A 211 34.42 0.20 -10.55
CA GLY A 211 35.58 0.98 -10.15
C GLY A 211 35.33 2.48 -10.03
N THR A 212 34.07 2.94 -10.05
CA THR A 212 33.72 4.34 -9.84
C THR A 212 33.24 4.54 -8.41
N ASP A 213 33.87 5.46 -7.68
CA ASP A 213 33.34 5.89 -6.39
C ASP A 213 32.23 6.92 -6.60
N PHE A 214 30.98 6.46 -6.47
CA PHE A 214 29.79 7.28 -6.68
C PHE A 214 29.72 8.48 -5.72
N PHE A 215 30.16 8.30 -4.48
CA PHE A 215 30.03 9.33 -3.43
C PHE A 215 31.18 10.34 -3.43
N SER A 216 32.21 10.15 -4.24
CA SER A 216 33.35 11.07 -4.35
C SER A 216 33.01 12.33 -5.15
N GLY A 217 33.72 13.43 -4.83
CA GLY A 217 33.66 14.69 -5.57
C GLY A 217 32.48 15.59 -5.15
N TYR A 218 32.52 16.84 -5.63
CA TYR A 218 31.53 17.89 -5.27
C TYR A 218 30.50 18.15 -6.37
N LYS A 219 30.62 17.47 -7.51
CA LYS A 219 29.65 17.62 -8.63
C LYS A 219 28.32 17.01 -8.23
N ARG A 220 27.22 17.73 -8.47
CA ARG A 220 25.88 17.18 -8.37
C ARG A 220 25.76 15.94 -9.27
N LYS A 221 25.31 14.82 -8.70
CA LYS A 221 25.20 13.54 -9.39
C LYS A 221 23.87 13.43 -10.12
N THR A 222 23.89 12.74 -11.25
CA THR A 222 22.70 12.38 -12.01
C THR A 222 22.43 10.87 -11.84
N VAL A 223 21.20 10.50 -11.50
CA VAL A 223 20.78 9.11 -11.28
C VAL A 223 19.63 8.78 -12.21
N ALA A 224 19.74 7.69 -12.93
CA ALA A 224 18.62 7.16 -13.71
C ALA A 224 17.86 6.09 -12.92
N SER A 225 16.53 6.11 -12.99
CA SER A 225 15.69 5.13 -12.31
C SER A 225 14.32 4.99 -12.98
N LYS A 226 13.77 3.80 -12.92
CA LYS A 226 12.34 3.57 -13.17
C LYS A 226 11.48 4.05 -11.98
N TYR A 227 12.09 4.23 -10.81
CA TYR A 227 11.47 4.55 -9.53
C TYR A 227 11.99 5.88 -8.98
N PRO A 228 11.61 7.02 -9.61
CA PRO A 228 12.16 8.34 -9.25
C PRO A 228 11.82 8.76 -7.81
N LYS A 229 10.68 8.34 -7.25
CA LYS A 229 10.33 8.65 -5.86
C LYS A 229 11.27 7.94 -4.90
N VAL A 230 11.49 6.64 -5.10
CA VAL A 230 12.42 5.83 -4.29
C VAL A 230 13.83 6.43 -4.35
N ALA A 231 14.31 6.78 -5.56
CA ALA A 231 15.64 7.36 -5.74
C ALA A 231 15.77 8.69 -4.97
N LYS A 232 14.80 9.60 -5.12
CA LYS A 232 14.81 10.89 -4.41
C LYS A 232 14.78 10.74 -2.89
N GLU A 233 13.94 9.85 -2.36
CA GLU A 233 13.84 9.59 -0.91
C GLU A 233 15.14 9.01 -0.35
N PHE A 234 15.77 8.07 -1.08
CA PHE A 234 17.07 7.52 -0.70
C PHE A 234 18.16 8.58 -0.58
N PHE A 235 18.35 9.41 -1.60
CA PHE A 235 19.39 10.45 -1.56
C PHE A 235 19.08 11.57 -0.58
N LYS A 236 17.80 11.93 -0.41
CA LYS A 236 17.35 12.86 0.63
C LYS A 236 17.70 12.36 2.03
N SER A 237 17.53 11.06 2.30
CA SER A 237 17.91 10.47 3.60
C SER A 237 19.40 10.55 3.88
N LYS A 238 20.24 10.63 2.84
CA LYS A 238 21.70 10.81 2.93
C LYS A 238 22.12 12.30 2.91
N GLY A 239 21.18 13.22 2.87
CA GLY A 239 21.48 14.65 2.76
C GLY A 239 22.10 15.05 1.41
N MET A 240 21.90 14.24 0.37
CA MET A 240 22.44 14.47 -0.97
C MET A 240 21.37 15.01 -1.91
N ASP A 241 21.71 16.06 -2.65
CA ASP A 241 20.90 16.57 -3.76
C ASP A 241 21.39 15.93 -5.08
N VAL A 242 20.48 15.24 -5.78
CA VAL A 242 20.76 14.56 -7.05
C VAL A 242 19.71 14.90 -8.09
N ASP A 243 20.12 14.87 -9.37
CA ASP A 243 19.18 14.93 -10.48
C ASP A 243 18.70 13.52 -10.80
N VAL A 244 17.37 13.29 -10.76
CA VAL A 244 16.79 11.98 -11.06
C VAL A 244 16.12 12.02 -12.44
N ILE A 245 16.62 11.18 -13.35
CA ILE A 245 16.08 10.98 -14.71
C ILE A 245 15.24 9.70 -14.71
N LYS A 246 13.96 9.83 -15.07
CA LYS A 246 13.08 8.68 -15.23
C LYS A 246 13.36 7.92 -16.52
N ILE A 247 13.60 6.62 -16.42
CA ILE A 247 13.77 5.68 -17.54
C ILE A 247 12.77 4.53 -17.38
N GLU A 248 11.98 4.25 -18.40
CA GLU A 248 10.97 3.19 -18.35
C GLU A 248 11.50 1.79 -18.70
N GLY A 249 12.59 1.71 -19.43
CA GLY A 249 13.20 0.46 -19.92
C GLY A 249 14.46 0.06 -19.16
N SER A 250 15.49 -0.34 -19.93
CA SER A 250 16.78 -0.76 -19.40
C SER A 250 17.57 0.42 -18.85
N VAL A 251 17.46 0.65 -17.54
CA VAL A 251 18.12 1.78 -16.86
C VAL A 251 19.66 1.66 -16.88
N GLU A 252 20.17 0.44 -17.03
CA GLU A 252 21.62 0.14 -17.13
C GLU A 252 22.29 0.88 -18.29
N LEU A 253 21.55 1.21 -19.35
CA LEU A 253 22.08 1.96 -20.48
C LEU A 253 22.45 3.40 -20.10
N ALA A 254 21.81 4.02 -19.13
CA ALA A 254 22.02 5.41 -18.80
C ALA A 254 23.48 5.72 -18.36
N PRO A 255 24.08 4.99 -17.43
CA PRO A 255 25.49 5.17 -17.10
C PRO A 255 26.43 4.83 -18.28
N LEU A 256 26.12 3.77 -19.03
CA LEU A 256 26.96 3.32 -20.14
C LEU A 256 27.07 4.38 -21.22
N LEU A 257 25.97 5.05 -21.53
CA LEU A 257 25.89 6.13 -22.50
C LEU A 257 26.34 7.50 -21.97
N GLY A 258 26.69 7.59 -20.66
CA GLY A 258 27.11 8.83 -20.03
C GLY A 258 25.97 9.80 -19.69
N LEU A 259 24.72 9.32 -19.68
CA LEU A 259 23.55 10.11 -19.28
C LEU A 259 23.44 10.28 -17.77
N ALA A 260 23.89 9.29 -16.99
CA ALA A 260 23.82 9.31 -15.53
C ALA A 260 25.13 8.80 -14.91
N ASP A 261 25.41 9.24 -13.69
CA ASP A 261 26.56 8.78 -12.90
C ASP A 261 26.27 7.41 -12.25
N GLY A 262 25.00 7.08 -12.03
CA GLY A 262 24.56 5.80 -11.46
C GLY A 262 23.08 5.55 -11.72
N ILE A 263 22.61 4.41 -11.22
CA ILE A 263 21.19 4.00 -11.28
C ILE A 263 20.67 3.58 -9.92
N VAL A 264 19.38 3.79 -9.71
CA VAL A 264 18.62 3.14 -8.64
C VAL A 264 17.60 2.22 -9.29
N ASP A 265 17.76 0.92 -9.09
CA ASP A 265 16.90 -0.09 -9.69
C ASP A 265 16.76 -1.33 -8.78
N ILE A 266 15.87 -2.23 -9.19
CA ILE A 266 15.65 -3.53 -8.55
C ILE A 266 16.74 -4.50 -8.96
N VAL A 267 17.38 -5.10 -7.98
CA VAL A 267 18.43 -6.10 -8.16
C VAL A 267 18.03 -7.40 -7.43
N GLU A 268 17.92 -8.47 -8.19
CA GLU A 268 17.68 -9.83 -7.68
C GLU A 268 19.03 -10.54 -7.45
N THR A 269 19.73 -10.90 -8.52
CA THR A 269 21.04 -11.58 -8.48
C THR A 269 22.22 -10.68 -8.82
N GLY A 270 21.95 -9.55 -9.48
CA GLY A 270 22.96 -8.63 -9.98
C GLY A 270 23.69 -9.10 -11.25
N SER A 271 23.25 -10.20 -11.88
CA SER A 271 23.85 -10.72 -13.13
C SER A 271 23.78 -9.69 -14.24
N THR A 272 22.63 -9.10 -14.50
CA THR A 272 22.42 -8.06 -15.53
C THR A 272 23.37 -6.86 -15.33
N LEU A 273 23.55 -6.42 -14.09
CA LEU A 273 24.47 -5.33 -13.79
C LEU A 273 25.91 -5.71 -14.14
N LYS A 274 26.34 -6.91 -13.71
CA LYS A 274 27.72 -7.40 -13.98
C LYS A 274 27.99 -7.56 -15.46
N GLU A 275 27.06 -8.12 -16.23
CA GLU A 275 27.16 -8.30 -17.68
C GLU A 275 27.31 -6.95 -18.41
N ASN A 276 26.72 -5.89 -17.85
CA ASN A 276 26.80 -4.53 -18.38
C ASN A 276 27.92 -3.68 -17.73
N GLY A 277 28.85 -4.30 -16.98
CA GLY A 277 29.98 -3.59 -16.38
C GLY A 277 29.61 -2.63 -15.26
N LEU A 278 28.46 -2.86 -14.63
CA LEU A 278 28.00 -2.13 -13.44
C LEU A 278 28.20 -2.96 -12.16
N GLU A 279 28.32 -2.27 -11.04
CA GLU A 279 28.42 -2.90 -9.74
C GLU A 279 27.50 -2.21 -8.72
N VAL A 280 26.97 -3.00 -7.79
CA VAL A 280 26.15 -2.48 -6.70
C VAL A 280 27.05 -1.75 -5.71
N VAL A 281 26.73 -0.48 -5.47
CA VAL A 281 27.39 0.38 -4.49
C VAL A 281 26.75 0.19 -3.12
N GLU A 282 25.40 0.19 -3.08
CA GLU A 282 24.67 0.09 -1.82
C GLU A 282 23.27 -0.53 -2.05
N LYS A 283 22.83 -1.40 -1.14
CA LYS A 283 21.46 -1.90 -1.08
C LYS A 283 20.60 -0.90 -0.30
N ILE A 284 19.48 -0.50 -0.88
CA ILE A 284 18.59 0.54 -0.34
C ILE A 284 17.52 -0.06 0.57
N MET A 285 16.75 -1.01 0.04
CA MET A 285 15.70 -1.70 0.79
C MET A 285 15.33 -3.04 0.17
N PRO A 286 14.93 -4.04 0.99
CA PRO A 286 14.41 -5.31 0.48
C PRO A 286 13.02 -5.13 -0.12
N ILE A 287 12.70 -5.96 -1.10
CA ILE A 287 11.43 -6.00 -1.82
C ILE A 287 10.91 -7.43 -1.84
N SER A 288 9.61 -7.59 -1.66
CA SER A 288 8.85 -8.83 -1.86
C SER A 288 7.43 -8.50 -2.31
N ALA A 289 6.67 -9.50 -2.71
CA ALA A 289 5.26 -9.33 -3.00
C ALA A 289 4.45 -9.08 -1.73
N ARG A 290 3.48 -8.20 -1.82
CA ARG A 290 2.60 -7.78 -0.73
C ARG A 290 1.13 -8.00 -1.09
N VAL A 291 0.33 -8.29 -0.07
CA VAL A 291 -1.12 -8.17 -0.17
C VAL A 291 -1.51 -6.78 0.32
N ILE A 292 -2.25 -6.08 -0.52
CA ILE A 292 -2.86 -4.78 -0.20
C ILE A 292 -4.37 -4.92 -0.22
N VAL A 293 -5.06 -4.14 0.61
CA VAL A 293 -6.51 -4.20 0.78
C VAL A 293 -7.09 -2.80 0.71
N ASN A 294 -8.19 -2.64 -0.02
CA ASN A 294 -8.95 -1.39 -0.05
C ASN A 294 -9.46 -1.02 1.35
N MET A 295 -9.38 0.25 1.71
CA MET A 295 -9.71 0.73 3.05
C MET A 295 -11.18 0.51 3.42
N ALA A 296 -12.10 0.74 2.49
CA ALA A 296 -13.53 0.52 2.69
C ALA A 296 -13.84 -0.98 2.75
N SER A 297 -13.34 -1.78 1.80
CA SER A 297 -13.54 -3.24 1.77
C SER A 297 -13.07 -3.90 3.06
N MET A 298 -11.92 -3.48 3.62
CA MET A 298 -11.40 -3.99 4.89
C MET A 298 -12.36 -3.79 6.07
N LYS A 299 -13.20 -2.76 6.00
CA LYS A 299 -14.20 -2.45 7.05
C LYS A 299 -15.54 -3.14 6.78
N LEU A 300 -15.99 -3.10 5.53
CA LEU A 300 -17.34 -3.50 5.14
C LEU A 300 -17.46 -5.01 4.81
N ARG A 301 -16.34 -5.64 4.45
CA ARG A 301 -16.25 -7.08 4.10
C ARG A 301 -15.19 -7.80 4.95
N LYS A 302 -15.10 -7.41 6.21
CA LYS A 302 -14.02 -7.83 7.13
C LYS A 302 -13.86 -9.34 7.17
N ASP A 303 -14.91 -10.09 7.45
CA ASP A 303 -14.86 -11.54 7.66
C ASP A 303 -14.37 -12.29 6.40
N GLU A 304 -14.83 -11.87 5.22
CA GLU A 304 -14.42 -12.45 3.95
C GLU A 304 -12.93 -12.18 3.67
N ILE A 305 -12.47 -10.96 3.94
CA ILE A 305 -11.08 -10.56 3.73
C ILE A 305 -10.16 -11.26 4.74
N GLU A 306 -10.54 -11.34 6.02
CA GLU A 306 -9.76 -12.05 7.04
C GLU A 306 -9.63 -13.54 6.72
N ALA A 307 -10.69 -14.19 6.24
CA ALA A 307 -10.64 -15.57 5.78
C ALA A 307 -9.64 -15.75 4.62
N PHE A 308 -9.71 -14.88 3.60
CA PHE A 308 -8.76 -14.91 2.49
C PHE A 308 -7.30 -14.68 2.95
N LEU A 309 -7.08 -13.69 3.83
CA LEU A 309 -5.74 -13.37 4.34
C LEU A 309 -5.15 -14.53 5.15
N HIS A 310 -5.96 -15.20 5.96
CA HIS A 310 -5.54 -16.38 6.69
C HIS A 310 -5.09 -17.52 5.75
N ASP A 311 -5.90 -17.83 4.74
CA ASP A 311 -5.62 -18.91 3.82
C ASP A 311 -4.39 -18.64 2.95
N ILE A 312 -4.22 -17.41 2.44
CA ILE A 312 -3.06 -17.05 1.63
C ILE A 312 -1.77 -16.96 2.45
N GLU A 313 -1.84 -16.57 3.73
CA GLU A 313 -0.70 -16.58 4.64
C GLU A 313 -0.20 -18.02 4.86
N LEU A 314 -1.11 -18.96 5.11
CA LEU A 314 -0.77 -20.38 5.21
C LEU A 314 -0.16 -20.91 3.92
N ALA A 315 -0.73 -20.56 2.77
CA ALA A 315 -0.21 -20.98 1.47
C ALA A 315 1.20 -20.42 1.20
N ALA A 316 1.48 -19.19 1.63
CA ALA A 316 2.79 -18.56 1.49
C ALA A 316 3.89 -19.18 2.37
N GLN A 317 3.53 -19.86 3.46
CA GLN A 317 4.48 -20.54 4.35
C GLN A 317 4.89 -21.92 3.82
N VAL A 318 4.11 -22.50 2.91
CA VAL A 318 4.33 -23.85 2.35
C VAL A 318 5.16 -23.80 1.07
N GLY A 319 5.21 -22.70 0.36
CA GLY A 319 5.94 -22.51 -0.91
C GLY A 319 7.28 -21.83 -0.71
#